data_d10b8af36f0984e455579b3d62463e4f
#
_entry.id   d10b8af36f0984e455579b3d62463e4f
#
_cell.length_a   1.000
_cell.length_b   1.000
_cell.length_c   1.000
_cell.angle_alpha   90.00
_cell.angle_beta   90.00
_cell.angle_gamma   90.00
#
_symmetry.space_group_name_H-M   'P 1'
#
loop_
_entity.id
_entity.type
_entity.pdbx_description
1 polymer ?
#
loop_
_entity_poly.entity_id
_entity_poly.type
_entity_poly.pdbx_seq_one_letter_code
_entity_poly.pdbx_strand_id
1 'polypeptide(L)'
;MQNGWRGLQKREVVQIAALKVDDDFNVVAEFNQLCQPKINLILSDYFVNLTGISNDDVAQKGVDFASAYQRFKAFVGNDVCYSHGWNGAFEDACDGAILAENLRLYGLPADNSVKYRNIAALFKQVYQKYNVAVSSQSSGQICKILGLQQQLADLHLDEHNALYDVYSILCGVRHFADDFAILKQK
;
A
#
# COMPACT_ATOMS: atom_id res chain seq x y z
N MET A 1 -3.37 -3.76 7.70
CA MET A 1 -2.78 -3.87 9.06
C MET A 1 -3.70 -4.65 9.96
N GLN A 2 -3.14 -5.67 10.57
CA GLN A 2 -3.90 -6.50 11.49
C GLN A 2 -4.02 -5.85 12.87
N ASN A 3 -5.21 -5.90 13.46
CA ASN A 3 -5.55 -5.80 14.89
C ASN A 3 -4.86 -4.74 15.76
N GLY A 4 -4.03 -3.87 15.28
CA GLY A 4 -3.14 -3.12 16.12
C GLY A 4 -3.47 -1.66 16.32
N TRP A 5 -4.70 -1.24 16.13
CA TRP A 5 -5.03 0.19 16.20
C TRP A 5 -5.15 0.73 17.63
N ARG A 6 -5.46 -0.13 18.58
CA ARG A 6 -5.68 0.30 19.97
C ARG A 6 -4.96 -0.62 20.94
N GLY A 7 -3.94 -0.11 21.60
CA GLY A 7 -3.30 -0.75 22.73
C GLY A 7 -1.94 -1.40 22.42
N LEU A 8 -1.54 -2.34 23.27
CA LEU A 8 -0.23 -3.00 23.28
C LEU A 8 -0.04 -4.08 22.18
N GLN A 9 -1.02 -4.26 21.30
CA GLN A 9 -0.95 -5.28 20.27
C GLN A 9 0.04 -4.88 19.17
N LYS A 10 0.84 -5.84 18.73
CA LYS A 10 1.78 -5.65 17.62
C LYS A 10 1.03 -5.62 16.31
N ARG A 11 1.38 -4.68 15.45
CA ARG A 11 0.83 -4.54 14.11
C ARG A 11 1.64 -5.40 13.16
N GLU A 12 1.03 -6.45 12.64
CA GLU A 12 1.68 -7.31 11.66
C GLU A 12 1.20 -6.98 10.26
N VAL A 13 2.14 -6.98 9.30
CA VAL A 13 1.82 -6.86 7.88
C VAL A 13 1.19 -8.17 7.41
N VAL A 14 0.01 -8.08 6.82
CA VAL A 14 -0.72 -9.25 6.27
C VAL A 14 -0.67 -9.28 4.74
N GLN A 15 -0.46 -8.14 4.10
CA GLN A 15 -0.37 -8.05 2.65
C GLN A 15 0.64 -6.97 2.25
N ILE A 16 1.44 -7.25 1.23
CA ILE A 16 2.29 -6.28 0.54
C ILE A 16 1.86 -6.29 -0.93
N ALA A 17 1.48 -5.13 -1.47
CA ALA A 17 1.15 -4.98 -2.88
C ALA A 17 1.91 -3.81 -3.48
N ALA A 18 2.30 -3.94 -4.75
CA ALA A 18 2.95 -2.89 -5.52
C ALA A 18 2.72 -3.09 -7.02
N LEU A 19 2.75 -2.01 -7.76
CA LEU A 19 2.70 -2.01 -9.22
C LEU A 19 4.00 -1.41 -9.77
N LYS A 20 4.59 -2.04 -10.77
CA LYS A 20 5.56 -1.40 -11.66
C LYS A 20 4.84 -0.80 -12.84
N VAL A 21 5.20 0.42 -13.16
CA VAL A 21 4.62 1.13 -14.31
C VAL A 21 5.73 1.62 -15.24
N ASP A 22 5.40 1.72 -16.51
CA ASP A 22 6.25 2.39 -17.50
C ASP A 22 6.13 3.93 -17.44
N ASP A 23 6.82 4.63 -18.35
CA ASP A 23 6.80 6.09 -18.41
C ASP A 23 5.42 6.65 -18.80
N ASP A 24 4.50 5.84 -19.33
CA ASP A 24 3.12 6.20 -19.65
C ASP A 24 2.13 5.76 -18.55
N PHE A 25 2.66 5.34 -17.39
CA PHE A 25 1.91 4.81 -16.26
C PHE A 25 1.11 3.54 -16.58
N ASN A 26 1.50 2.75 -17.61
CA ASN A 26 0.92 1.43 -17.84
C ASN A 26 1.54 0.42 -16.87
N VAL A 27 0.73 -0.49 -16.35
CA VAL A 27 1.22 -1.57 -15.48
C VAL A 27 2.04 -2.55 -16.31
N VAL A 28 3.31 -2.71 -15.96
CA VAL A 28 4.22 -3.67 -16.59
C VAL A 28 4.48 -4.89 -15.70
N ALA A 29 4.28 -4.76 -14.39
CA ALA A 29 4.34 -5.88 -13.46
C ALA A 29 3.54 -5.56 -12.18
N GLU A 30 3.02 -6.62 -11.55
CA GLU A 30 2.27 -6.57 -10.30
C GLU A 30 2.93 -7.45 -9.25
N PHE A 31 2.98 -6.96 -8.03
CA PHE A 31 3.35 -7.72 -6.84
C PHE A 31 2.19 -7.71 -5.87
N ASN A 32 1.76 -8.89 -5.44
CA ASN A 32 0.73 -9.07 -4.44
C ASN A 32 1.04 -10.31 -3.61
N GLN A 33 1.46 -10.13 -2.36
CA GLN A 33 1.86 -11.22 -1.50
C GLN A 33 1.22 -11.11 -0.13
N LEU A 34 0.51 -12.16 0.28
CA LEU A 34 0.02 -12.31 1.64
C LEU A 34 1.14 -12.75 2.58
N CYS A 35 1.10 -12.21 3.80
CA CYS A 35 2.02 -12.56 4.88
C CYS A 35 1.28 -13.31 5.97
N GLN A 36 1.84 -14.42 6.43
CA GLN A 36 1.34 -15.13 7.61
C GLN A 36 1.78 -14.38 8.87
N PRO A 37 0.84 -13.95 9.73
CA PRO A 37 1.18 -13.35 11.02
C PRO A 37 1.87 -14.38 11.92
N LYS A 38 2.79 -13.90 12.74
CA LYS A 38 3.53 -14.74 13.71
C LYS A 38 2.98 -14.65 15.13
N ILE A 39 2.40 -13.52 15.46
CA ILE A 39 1.89 -13.23 16.82
C ILE A 39 0.36 -13.38 16.84
N ASN A 40 -0.32 -12.67 15.94
CA ASN A 40 -1.78 -12.72 15.83
C ASN A 40 -2.18 -13.71 14.74
N LEU A 41 -2.07 -15.00 15.04
CA LEU A 41 -2.22 -16.09 14.08
C LEU A 41 -3.58 -16.12 13.37
N ILE A 42 -4.61 -15.59 14.02
CA ILE A 42 -5.97 -15.52 13.50
C ILE A 42 -6.33 -14.05 13.24
N LEU A 43 -6.74 -13.77 12.02
CA LEU A 43 -7.27 -12.46 11.65
C LEU A 43 -8.61 -12.25 12.33
N SER A 44 -8.83 -11.05 12.88
CA SER A 44 -10.13 -10.73 13.47
C SER A 44 -11.21 -10.59 12.40
N ASP A 45 -12.46 -10.81 12.76
CA ASP A 45 -13.61 -10.60 11.87
C ASP A 45 -13.65 -9.17 11.32
N TYR A 46 -13.26 -8.20 12.16
CA TYR A 46 -13.14 -6.81 11.72
C TYR A 46 -12.14 -6.64 10.58
N PHE A 47 -10.96 -7.26 10.69
CA PHE A 47 -9.93 -7.18 9.66
C PHE A 47 -10.36 -7.90 8.37
N VAL A 48 -10.93 -9.10 8.51
CA VAL A 48 -11.45 -9.88 7.39
C VAL A 48 -12.52 -9.09 6.63
N ASN A 49 -13.50 -8.53 7.35
CA ASN A 49 -14.57 -7.72 6.75
C ASN A 49 -14.04 -6.42 6.10
N LEU A 50 -12.97 -5.84 6.67
CA LEU A 50 -12.40 -4.59 6.17
C LEU A 50 -11.59 -4.78 4.88
N THR A 51 -10.84 -5.87 4.78
CA THR A 51 -9.85 -6.08 3.71
C THR A 51 -10.26 -7.12 2.68
N GLY A 52 -11.27 -7.93 2.99
CA GLY A 52 -11.65 -9.11 2.20
C GLY A 52 -10.65 -10.27 2.30
N ILE A 53 -9.59 -10.16 3.13
CA ILE A 53 -8.56 -11.21 3.26
C ILE A 53 -8.99 -12.18 4.36
N SER A 54 -9.25 -13.43 3.99
CA SER A 54 -9.67 -14.47 4.92
C SER A 54 -8.49 -15.16 5.62
N ASN A 55 -8.78 -15.83 6.76
CA ASN A 55 -7.80 -16.69 7.42
C ASN A 55 -7.34 -17.84 6.51
N ASP A 56 -8.24 -18.38 5.69
CA ASP A 56 -7.93 -19.45 4.74
C ASP A 56 -6.99 -18.94 3.64
N ASP A 57 -7.19 -17.73 3.12
CA ASP A 57 -6.28 -17.13 2.13
C ASP A 57 -4.88 -16.98 2.70
N VAL A 58 -4.76 -16.48 3.92
CA VAL A 58 -3.46 -16.33 4.58
C VAL A 58 -2.79 -17.67 4.85
N ALA A 59 -3.56 -18.68 5.27
CA ALA A 59 -3.04 -20.02 5.52
C ALA A 59 -2.55 -20.72 4.25
N GLN A 60 -3.27 -20.56 3.12
CA GLN A 60 -2.98 -21.25 1.87
C GLN A 60 -1.97 -20.51 0.98
N LYS A 61 -2.01 -19.16 0.95
CA LYS A 61 -1.26 -18.32 0.00
C LYS A 61 -0.22 -17.45 0.69
N GLY A 62 -0.30 -17.29 2.01
CA GLY A 62 0.63 -16.47 2.79
C GLY A 62 1.98 -17.14 2.95
N VAL A 63 3.02 -16.32 3.00
CA VAL A 63 4.38 -16.72 3.38
C VAL A 63 4.80 -15.93 4.62
N ASP A 64 5.89 -16.31 5.27
CA ASP A 64 6.43 -15.50 6.38
C ASP A 64 6.84 -14.09 5.88
N PHE A 65 6.78 -13.11 6.80
CA PHE A 65 7.08 -11.73 6.45
C PHE A 65 8.48 -11.51 5.86
N ALA A 66 9.49 -12.24 6.36
CA ALA A 66 10.86 -12.09 5.85
C ALA A 66 10.94 -12.51 4.38
N SER A 67 10.32 -13.64 4.03
CA SER A 67 10.22 -14.13 2.65
C SER A 67 9.44 -13.16 1.77
N ALA A 68 8.27 -12.67 2.23
CA ALA A 68 7.47 -11.69 1.51
C ALA A 68 8.26 -10.41 1.23
N TYR A 69 8.95 -9.89 2.24
CA TYR A 69 9.74 -8.67 2.13
C TYR A 69 10.94 -8.84 1.19
N GLN A 70 11.64 -9.98 1.22
CA GLN A 70 12.73 -10.25 0.27
C GLN A 70 12.22 -10.32 -1.18
N ARG A 71 11.07 -10.97 -1.43
CA ARG A 71 10.42 -10.99 -2.74
C ARG A 71 10.03 -9.59 -3.20
N PHE A 72 9.48 -8.77 -2.29
CA PHE A 72 9.14 -7.39 -2.57
C PHE A 72 10.38 -6.57 -2.95
N LYS A 73 11.49 -6.70 -2.21
CA LYS A 73 12.75 -6.02 -2.56
C LYS A 73 13.27 -6.44 -3.93
N ALA A 74 13.22 -7.73 -4.23
CA ALA A 74 13.61 -8.23 -5.55
C ALA A 74 12.71 -7.68 -6.67
N PHE A 75 11.40 -7.56 -6.40
CA PHE A 75 10.46 -6.94 -7.32
C PHE A 75 10.78 -5.45 -7.54
N VAL A 76 11.01 -4.68 -6.49
CA VAL A 76 11.36 -3.24 -6.61
C VAL A 76 12.70 -3.06 -7.30
N GLY A 77 13.71 -3.84 -6.93
CA GLY A 77 15.06 -3.69 -7.47
C GLY A 77 15.67 -2.34 -7.13
N ASN A 78 16.11 -1.60 -8.15
CA ASN A 78 16.73 -0.27 -8.01
C ASN A 78 15.73 0.90 -8.17
N ASP A 79 14.47 0.60 -8.44
CA ASP A 79 13.45 1.62 -8.69
C ASP A 79 13.09 2.38 -7.41
N VAL A 80 12.50 3.55 -7.58
CA VAL A 80 11.93 4.31 -6.47
C VAL A 80 10.51 3.82 -6.20
N CYS A 81 10.26 3.44 -4.95
CA CYS A 81 8.93 3.02 -4.50
C CYS A 81 8.16 4.24 -3.97
N TYR A 82 7.02 4.53 -4.58
CA TYR A 82 6.12 5.59 -4.12
C TYR A 82 5.01 4.97 -3.28
N SER A 83 4.82 5.48 -2.05
CA SER A 83 3.74 5.09 -1.15
C SER A 83 2.89 6.29 -0.78
N HIS A 84 1.58 6.08 -0.68
CA HIS A 84 0.65 7.10 -0.20
C HIS A 84 0.50 7.00 1.31
N GLY A 85 1.41 7.66 2.06
CA GLY A 85 1.44 7.60 3.53
C GLY A 85 2.71 7.00 4.10
N TRP A 86 3.82 7.05 3.34
CA TRP A 86 5.12 6.56 3.82
C TRP A 86 5.58 7.22 5.12
N ASN A 87 5.36 8.53 5.23
CA ASN A 87 5.54 9.34 6.43
C ASN A 87 4.42 10.37 6.49
N GLY A 88 3.97 10.74 7.66
CA GLY A 88 2.84 11.67 7.79
C GLY A 88 2.66 12.19 9.21
N ALA A 89 1.59 12.97 9.41
CA ALA A 89 1.24 13.60 10.69
C ALA A 89 1.00 12.59 11.84
N PHE A 90 0.76 11.33 11.51
CA PHE A 90 0.65 10.22 12.46
C PHE A 90 1.88 9.34 12.32
N GLU A 91 3.02 9.77 12.91
CA GLU A 91 4.32 9.12 12.77
C GLU A 91 4.27 7.60 13.03
N ASP A 92 3.43 7.17 13.97
CA ASP A 92 3.32 5.75 14.35
C ASP A 92 2.38 4.93 13.42
N ALA A 93 1.63 5.55 12.54
CA ALA A 93 0.61 4.88 11.71
C ALA A 93 0.93 4.90 10.20
N CYS A 94 2.10 5.41 9.80
CA CYS A 94 2.53 5.43 8.41
C CYS A 94 3.16 4.09 7.99
N ASP A 95 3.18 3.82 6.69
CA ASP A 95 3.72 2.58 6.12
C ASP A 95 5.17 2.34 6.53
N GLY A 96 5.99 3.40 6.59
CA GLY A 96 7.39 3.31 7.00
C GLY A 96 7.56 2.85 8.44
N ALA A 97 6.76 3.38 9.37
CA ALA A 97 6.80 2.99 10.77
C ALA A 97 6.36 1.52 10.95
N ILE A 98 5.33 1.11 10.23
CA ILE A 98 4.82 -0.28 10.28
C ILE A 98 5.86 -1.24 9.71
N LEU A 99 6.48 -0.90 8.58
CA LEU A 99 7.56 -1.72 8.02
C LEU A 99 8.72 -1.86 9.01
N ALA A 100 9.16 -0.76 9.62
CA ALA A 100 10.25 -0.77 10.62
C ALA A 100 9.86 -1.60 11.86
N GLU A 101 8.61 -1.53 12.31
CA GLU A 101 8.09 -2.38 13.40
C GLU A 101 8.16 -3.86 13.02
N ASN A 102 7.73 -4.23 11.81
CA ASN A 102 7.76 -5.62 11.36
C ASN A 102 9.18 -6.14 11.15
N LEU A 103 10.11 -5.35 10.61
CA LEU A 103 11.51 -5.75 10.54
C LEU A 103 12.05 -6.12 11.93
N ARG A 104 11.81 -5.28 12.94
CA ARG A 104 12.21 -5.58 14.33
C ARG A 104 11.50 -6.79 14.90
N LEU A 105 10.20 -6.92 14.66
CA LEU A 105 9.38 -8.01 15.17
C LEU A 105 9.85 -9.39 14.67
N TYR A 106 10.31 -9.43 13.43
CA TYR A 106 10.81 -10.64 12.79
C TYR A 106 12.33 -10.81 12.90
N GLY A 107 13.02 -9.96 13.69
CA GLY A 107 14.46 -10.05 13.91
C GLY A 107 15.31 -9.69 12.68
N LEU A 108 14.76 -8.91 11.77
CA LEU A 108 15.45 -8.45 10.59
C LEU A 108 16.18 -7.10 10.87
N PRO A 109 17.33 -6.85 10.27
CA PRO A 109 17.99 -5.56 10.39
C PRO A 109 17.15 -4.45 9.76
N ALA A 110 17.34 -3.21 10.22
CA ALA A 110 16.83 -2.04 9.53
C ALA A 110 17.33 -2.03 8.08
N ASP A 111 16.43 -1.78 7.15
CA ASP A 111 16.72 -1.89 5.72
C ASP A 111 16.40 -0.58 5.00
N ASN A 112 17.42 0.00 4.39
CA ASN A 112 17.35 1.21 3.58
C ASN A 112 17.66 0.93 2.09
N SER A 113 17.62 -0.34 1.66
CA SER A 113 17.93 -0.72 0.29
C SER A 113 16.86 -0.27 -0.70
N VAL A 114 15.59 -0.21 -0.27
CA VAL A 114 14.49 0.33 -1.08
C VAL A 114 14.39 1.83 -0.87
N LYS A 115 14.38 2.59 -1.96
CA LYS A 115 14.18 4.04 -1.94
C LYS A 115 12.71 4.37 -1.93
N TYR A 116 12.19 4.81 -0.80
CA TYR A 116 10.79 5.20 -0.66
C TYR A 116 10.58 6.71 -0.78
N ARG A 117 9.46 7.09 -1.38
CA ARG A 117 8.97 8.47 -1.42
C ARG A 117 7.47 8.51 -1.12
N ASN A 118 7.03 9.56 -0.43
CA ASN A 118 5.60 9.77 -0.14
C ASN A 118 4.94 10.57 -1.27
N ILE A 119 3.99 9.94 -1.97
CA ILE A 119 3.26 10.57 -3.07
C ILE A 119 2.06 11.43 -2.57
N ALA A 120 1.64 11.29 -1.31
CA ALA A 120 0.48 12.00 -0.78
C ALA A 120 0.61 13.54 -0.87
N ALA A 121 1.84 14.05 -0.73
CA ALA A 121 2.09 15.49 -0.86
C ALA A 121 1.79 16.01 -2.27
N LEU A 122 2.11 15.24 -3.32
CA LEU A 122 1.76 15.57 -4.70
C LEU A 122 0.26 15.52 -4.92
N PHE A 123 -0.44 14.49 -4.43
CA PHE A 123 -1.91 14.45 -4.49
C PHE A 123 -2.54 15.66 -3.83
N LYS A 124 -2.05 16.08 -2.65
CA LYS A 124 -2.56 17.27 -1.98
C LYS A 124 -2.43 18.53 -2.85
N GLN A 125 -1.28 18.72 -3.51
CA GLN A 125 -1.05 19.87 -4.40
C GLN A 125 -1.99 19.83 -5.61
N VAL A 126 -2.14 18.66 -6.23
CA VAL A 126 -3.00 18.45 -7.40
C VAL A 126 -4.46 18.69 -7.04
N TYR A 127 -4.93 18.15 -5.92
CA TYR A 127 -6.30 18.39 -5.44
C TYR A 127 -6.57 19.87 -5.20
N GLN A 128 -5.63 20.60 -4.62
CA GLN A 128 -5.74 22.06 -4.45
C GLN A 128 -5.79 22.79 -5.78
N LYS A 129 -4.92 22.42 -6.74
CA LYS A 129 -4.86 23.03 -8.08
C LYS A 129 -6.19 22.90 -8.83
N TYR A 130 -6.84 21.76 -8.73
CA TYR A 130 -8.08 21.45 -9.47
C TYR A 130 -9.36 21.61 -8.61
N ASN A 131 -9.25 22.15 -7.40
CA ASN A 131 -10.37 22.32 -6.46
C ASN A 131 -11.14 21.00 -6.20
N VAL A 132 -10.43 19.89 -6.11
CA VAL A 132 -11.04 18.60 -5.79
C VAL A 132 -11.46 18.57 -4.33
N ALA A 133 -12.72 18.29 -4.06
CA ALA A 133 -13.23 18.12 -2.71
C ALA A 133 -12.75 16.79 -2.12
N VAL A 134 -11.89 16.85 -1.11
CA VAL A 134 -11.31 15.65 -0.48
C VAL A 134 -12.10 15.29 0.76
N SER A 135 -12.80 14.18 0.73
CA SER A 135 -13.56 13.63 1.86
C SER A 135 -12.75 12.68 2.74
N SER A 136 -11.63 12.16 2.24
CA SER A 136 -10.74 11.23 2.92
C SER A 136 -9.31 11.38 2.42
N GLN A 137 -8.36 10.98 3.26
CA GLN A 137 -6.93 10.91 2.90
C GLN A 137 -6.45 9.46 2.70
N SER A 138 -7.37 8.49 2.62
CA SER A 138 -7.04 7.08 2.35
C SER A 138 -6.65 6.88 0.89
N SER A 139 -5.62 6.06 0.64
CA SER A 139 -5.20 5.64 -0.70
C SER A 139 -6.32 4.97 -1.48
N GLY A 140 -7.10 4.11 -0.83
CA GLY A 140 -8.23 3.41 -1.45
C GLY A 140 -9.37 4.33 -1.88
N GLN A 141 -9.49 5.54 -1.31
CA GLN A 141 -10.55 6.50 -1.66
C GLN A 141 -10.23 7.37 -2.88
N ILE A 142 -9.01 7.35 -3.41
CA ILE A 142 -8.59 8.24 -4.50
C ILE A 142 -9.50 8.06 -5.72
N CYS A 143 -9.73 6.83 -6.19
CA CYS A 143 -10.63 6.56 -7.30
C CYS A 143 -12.06 7.05 -7.02
N LYS A 144 -12.56 6.89 -5.80
CA LYS A 144 -13.90 7.33 -5.41
C LYS A 144 -14.02 8.84 -5.39
N ILE A 145 -13.03 9.53 -4.84
CA ILE A 145 -12.95 11.00 -4.81
C ILE A 145 -12.99 11.57 -6.23
N LEU A 146 -12.37 10.88 -7.19
CA LEU A 146 -12.30 11.30 -8.59
C LEU A 146 -13.45 10.77 -9.47
N GLY A 147 -14.37 9.97 -8.93
CA GLY A 147 -15.46 9.37 -9.69
C GLY A 147 -15.02 8.28 -10.68
N LEU A 148 -13.89 7.61 -10.42
CA LEU A 148 -13.23 6.65 -11.32
C LEU A 148 -13.39 5.19 -10.88
N GLN A 149 -14.27 4.88 -9.92
CA GLN A 149 -14.40 3.54 -9.31
C GLN A 149 -14.64 2.44 -10.35
N GLN A 150 -15.34 2.77 -11.45
CA GLN A 150 -15.61 1.81 -12.51
C GLN A 150 -14.34 1.25 -13.15
N GLN A 151 -13.23 1.99 -13.12
CA GLN A 151 -11.95 1.51 -13.67
C GLN A 151 -11.33 0.37 -12.83
N LEU A 152 -11.78 0.17 -11.60
CA LEU A 152 -11.31 -0.87 -10.70
C LEU A 152 -12.33 -2.01 -10.50
N ALA A 153 -13.47 -1.97 -11.18
CA ALA A 153 -14.54 -2.95 -11.00
C ALA A 153 -14.09 -4.39 -11.26
N ASP A 154 -13.22 -4.59 -12.25
CA ASP A 154 -12.73 -5.92 -12.64
C ASP A 154 -11.75 -6.54 -11.62
N LEU A 155 -11.23 -5.75 -10.68
CA LEU A 155 -10.39 -6.28 -9.61
C LEU A 155 -11.17 -7.15 -8.63
N HIS A 156 -12.49 -6.94 -8.50
CA HIS A 156 -13.34 -7.59 -7.50
C HIS A 156 -12.79 -7.50 -6.08
N LEU A 157 -12.16 -6.37 -5.76
CA LEU A 157 -11.55 -6.04 -4.48
C LEU A 157 -12.12 -4.71 -3.99
N ASP A 158 -12.06 -4.50 -2.67
CA ASP A 158 -12.53 -3.28 -2.03
C ASP A 158 -11.37 -2.49 -1.40
N GLU A 159 -11.68 -1.27 -0.99
CA GLU A 159 -10.81 -0.41 -0.19
C GLU A 159 -10.25 -1.17 1.03
N HIS A 160 -9.04 -0.83 1.44
CA HIS A 160 -8.24 -1.51 2.46
C HIS A 160 -7.65 -2.88 2.07
N ASN A 161 -7.94 -3.41 0.89
CA ASN A 161 -7.09 -4.41 0.26
C ASN A 161 -5.89 -3.69 -0.37
N ALA A 162 -4.66 -4.08 -0.03
CA ALA A 162 -3.48 -3.35 -0.48
C ALA A 162 -3.35 -3.32 -2.01
N LEU A 163 -3.81 -4.35 -2.72
CA LEU A 163 -3.81 -4.36 -4.18
C LEU A 163 -4.82 -3.34 -4.75
N TYR A 164 -6.02 -3.26 -4.19
CA TYR A 164 -6.99 -2.22 -4.57
C TYR A 164 -6.42 -0.82 -4.33
N ASP A 165 -5.80 -0.61 -3.17
CA ASP A 165 -5.26 0.69 -2.79
C ASP A 165 -4.17 1.17 -3.74
N VAL A 166 -3.25 0.30 -4.20
CA VAL A 166 -2.22 0.69 -5.16
C VAL A 166 -2.80 0.97 -6.55
N TYR A 167 -3.83 0.24 -6.98
CA TYR A 167 -4.56 0.57 -8.22
C TYR A 167 -5.33 1.88 -8.10
N SER A 168 -5.92 2.18 -6.94
CA SER A 168 -6.57 3.46 -6.68
C SER A 168 -5.59 4.64 -6.76
N ILE A 169 -4.37 4.48 -6.22
CA ILE A 169 -3.29 5.45 -6.39
C ILE A 169 -2.96 5.64 -7.88
N LEU A 170 -2.78 4.54 -8.62
CA LEU A 170 -2.45 4.58 -10.04
C LEU A 170 -3.55 5.26 -10.87
N CYS A 171 -4.82 5.02 -10.56
CA CYS A 171 -5.95 5.74 -11.15
C CYS A 171 -5.79 7.26 -11.02
N GLY A 172 -5.48 7.73 -9.82
CA GLY A 172 -5.27 9.15 -9.58
C GLY A 172 -4.05 9.70 -10.30
N VAL A 173 -2.94 8.95 -10.34
CA VAL A 173 -1.74 9.32 -11.10
C VAL A 173 -2.04 9.45 -12.60
N ARG A 174 -2.78 8.51 -13.18
CA ARG A 174 -3.19 8.57 -14.59
C ARG A 174 -4.13 9.72 -14.90
N HIS A 175 -5.09 9.99 -13.99
CA HIS A 175 -6.05 11.09 -14.15
C HIS A 175 -5.36 12.46 -14.21
N PHE A 176 -4.28 12.63 -13.47
CA PHE A 176 -3.47 13.85 -13.44
C PHE A 176 -2.07 13.63 -14.02
N ALA A 177 -1.93 12.88 -15.10
CA ALA A 177 -0.66 12.41 -15.64
C ALA A 177 0.38 13.53 -15.86
N ASP A 178 -0.05 14.69 -16.31
CA ASP A 178 0.84 15.85 -16.55
C ASP A 178 1.45 16.37 -15.24
N ASP A 179 0.67 16.44 -14.16
CA ASP A 179 1.15 16.87 -12.85
C ASP A 179 2.06 15.83 -12.19
N PHE A 180 1.86 14.56 -12.50
CA PHE A 180 2.69 13.45 -12.03
C PHE A 180 3.87 13.11 -12.95
N ALA A 181 4.08 13.87 -14.04
CA ALA A 181 5.22 13.68 -14.94
C ALA A 181 6.59 13.77 -14.22
N ILE A 182 6.65 14.47 -13.07
CA ILE A 182 7.84 14.54 -12.22
C ILE A 182 8.29 13.15 -11.69
N LEU A 183 7.39 12.19 -11.61
CA LEU A 183 7.72 10.82 -11.18
C LEU A 183 8.54 10.05 -12.21
N LYS A 184 8.52 10.48 -13.48
CA LYS A 184 9.27 9.89 -14.60
C LYS A 184 10.77 10.27 -14.58
N GLN A 185 11.14 11.26 -13.77
CA GLN A 185 12.54 11.69 -13.64
C GLN A 185 13.28 10.73 -12.70
N LYS A 186 14.12 9.87 -13.28
CA LYS A 186 14.97 8.90 -12.58
C LYS A 186 16.14 9.54 -11.87
#